data_7372e4b2759ec1f7b25f0acb2d11fbbf
#
_entry.id   7372e4b2759ec1f7b25f0acb2d11fbbf
#
_cell.length_a   1.000
_cell.length_b   1.000
_cell.length_c   1.000
_cell.angle_alpha   90.00
_cell.angle_beta   90.00
_cell.angle_gamma   90.00
#
_symmetry.space_group_name_H-M   'P 1'
#
loop_
_entity.id
_entity.type
_entity.pdbx_description
1 polymer ?
#
loop_
_entity_poly.entity_id
_entity_poly.type
_entity_poly.pdbx_seq_one_letter_code
_entity_poly.pdbx_strand_id
1 'polypeptide(L)'
;MIEILNATKDDLQTIHDMAQVVFRHTYRNILSPDQMEYMMEMMYSLPNLHQQLDEGHHYYIAYDGDAGLSGCTYADGCEAAGSGQMCGRDGQSSAYGMPCGYVSVQRQGTDQDGIEVFHLHKIYVMPQSQGQGVGMRLFQTVIDHVRSVKDSRVAVSSNSDAVSASDSQPKARIELNVNKHNSAVAFYKHIGMRIIHEEDYPIGNGFYKADYIMALDL
;
A
#
# COMPACT_ATOMS: atom_id res chain seq x y z
N MET A 1 -18.45 -8.16 -2.95
CA MET A 1 -18.42 -6.92 -2.09
C MET A 1 -17.01 -6.76 -1.56
N ILE A 2 -16.36 -5.59 -1.74
CA ILE A 2 -14.98 -5.39 -1.26
C ILE A 2 -14.99 -5.06 0.23
N GLU A 3 -14.22 -5.78 1.01
CA GLU A 3 -13.93 -5.51 2.42
C GLU A 3 -12.44 -5.18 2.58
N ILE A 4 -12.10 -4.23 3.46
CA ILE A 4 -10.70 -3.85 3.71
C ILE A 4 -10.40 -4.07 5.18
N LEU A 5 -9.40 -4.89 5.45
CA LEU A 5 -9.00 -5.30 6.80
C LEU A 5 -7.57 -4.86 7.11
N ASN A 6 -7.33 -4.55 8.36
CA ASN A 6 -5.96 -4.32 8.85
C ASN A 6 -5.20 -5.65 8.82
N ALA A 7 -4.01 -5.64 8.23
CA ALA A 7 -3.17 -6.81 8.14
C ALA A 7 -2.26 -6.94 9.37
N THR A 8 -2.04 -8.18 9.77
CA THR A 8 -1.17 -8.58 10.87
C THR A 8 0.08 -9.30 10.33
N LYS A 9 0.93 -9.79 11.23
CA LYS A 9 2.09 -10.63 10.85
C LYS A 9 1.67 -11.92 10.14
N ASP A 10 0.49 -12.45 10.44
CA ASP A 10 -0.03 -13.69 9.83
C ASP A 10 -0.46 -13.49 8.37
N ASP A 11 -0.71 -12.24 7.96
CA ASP A 11 -1.14 -11.89 6.60
C ASP A 11 0.02 -11.58 5.65
N LEU A 12 1.27 -11.57 6.14
CA LEU A 12 2.43 -11.16 5.33
C LEU A 12 2.70 -12.09 4.15
N GLN A 13 2.39 -13.38 4.28
CA GLN A 13 2.48 -14.32 3.16
C GLN A 13 1.50 -13.92 2.05
N THR A 14 0.28 -13.54 2.39
CA THR A 14 -0.72 -13.05 1.42
C THR A 14 -0.24 -11.80 0.68
N ILE A 15 0.39 -10.85 1.40
CA ILE A 15 0.98 -9.64 0.80
C ILE A 15 2.13 -10.02 -0.13
N HIS A 16 3.02 -10.91 0.30
CA HIS A 16 4.13 -11.42 -0.51
C HIS A 16 3.63 -12.03 -1.83
N ASP A 17 2.65 -12.94 -1.74
CA ASP A 17 2.10 -13.66 -2.90
C ASP A 17 1.40 -12.70 -3.88
N MET A 18 0.59 -11.75 -3.38
CA MET A 18 0.02 -10.71 -4.23
C MET A 18 1.11 -9.87 -4.91
N ALA A 19 2.18 -9.50 -4.19
CA ALA A 19 3.27 -8.71 -4.74
C ALA A 19 3.99 -9.43 -5.89
N GLN A 20 4.20 -10.76 -5.80
CA GLN A 20 4.79 -11.55 -6.90
C GLN A 20 4.02 -11.36 -8.22
N VAL A 21 2.73 -11.20 -8.15
CA VAL A 21 1.88 -11.00 -9.33
C VAL A 21 1.82 -9.52 -9.73
N VAL A 22 1.37 -8.67 -8.81
CA VAL A 22 1.01 -7.28 -9.17
C VAL A 22 2.21 -6.39 -9.42
N PHE A 23 3.32 -6.56 -8.67
CA PHE A 23 4.53 -5.77 -8.87
C PHE A 23 5.18 -6.10 -10.22
N ARG A 24 5.35 -7.40 -10.51
CA ARG A 24 5.88 -7.85 -11.81
C ARG A 24 5.00 -7.40 -12.98
N HIS A 25 3.68 -7.49 -12.84
CA HIS A 25 2.76 -7.01 -13.86
C HIS A 25 2.90 -5.49 -14.11
N THR A 26 3.00 -4.71 -13.03
CA THR A 26 3.09 -3.24 -13.10
C THR A 26 4.39 -2.77 -13.76
N TYR A 27 5.50 -3.40 -13.39
CA TYR A 27 6.83 -2.91 -13.76
C TYR A 27 7.48 -3.67 -14.94
N ARG A 28 6.80 -4.65 -15.56
CA ARG A 28 7.34 -5.49 -16.65
C ARG A 28 7.94 -4.73 -17.84
N ASN A 29 7.46 -3.51 -18.11
CA ASN A 29 7.92 -2.65 -19.19
C ASN A 29 8.74 -1.44 -18.70
N ILE A 30 9.03 -1.35 -17.40
CA ILE A 30 9.70 -0.21 -16.76
C ILE A 30 11.07 -0.64 -16.23
N LEU A 31 11.16 -1.81 -15.62
CA LEU A 31 12.36 -2.32 -14.98
C LEU A 31 12.99 -3.45 -15.80
N SER A 32 14.31 -3.60 -15.72
CA SER A 32 14.99 -4.80 -16.21
C SER A 32 14.63 -6.01 -15.33
N PRO A 33 14.76 -7.25 -15.85
CA PRO A 33 14.54 -8.47 -15.03
C PRO A 33 15.37 -8.47 -13.74
N ASP A 34 16.64 -8.14 -13.82
CA ASP A 34 17.55 -8.14 -12.66
C ASP A 34 17.15 -7.09 -11.61
N GLN A 35 16.75 -5.89 -12.06
CA GLN A 35 16.25 -4.85 -11.18
C GLN A 35 14.91 -5.25 -10.54
N MET A 36 14.06 -5.95 -11.29
CA MET A 36 12.80 -6.49 -10.78
C MET A 36 13.03 -7.46 -9.64
N GLU A 37 13.92 -8.44 -9.81
CA GLU A 37 14.26 -9.42 -8.77
C GLU A 37 14.87 -8.74 -7.54
N TYR A 38 15.82 -7.83 -7.76
CA TYR A 38 16.44 -7.06 -6.69
C TYR A 38 15.41 -6.29 -5.86
N MET A 39 14.47 -5.61 -6.53
CA MET A 39 13.43 -4.84 -5.84
C MET A 39 12.40 -5.76 -5.15
N MET A 40 12.06 -6.90 -5.75
CA MET A 40 11.16 -7.88 -5.13
C MET A 40 11.76 -8.40 -3.82
N GLU A 41 13.04 -8.78 -3.81
CA GLU A 41 13.73 -9.23 -2.60
C GLU A 41 13.76 -8.12 -1.54
N MET A 42 14.20 -6.93 -1.93
CA MET A 42 14.35 -5.78 -1.04
C MET A 42 13.03 -5.32 -0.41
N MET A 43 11.93 -5.36 -1.16
CA MET A 43 10.66 -4.76 -0.72
C MET A 43 9.65 -5.78 -0.16
N TYR A 44 9.74 -7.05 -0.59
CA TYR A 44 8.68 -8.03 -0.41
C TYR A 44 9.13 -9.39 0.13
N SER A 45 10.45 -9.62 0.37
CA SER A 45 10.84 -10.84 1.11
C SER A 45 10.17 -10.85 2.49
N LEU A 46 9.79 -12.02 2.99
CA LEU A 46 9.10 -12.13 4.27
C LEU A 46 9.87 -11.47 5.44
N PRO A 47 11.20 -11.63 5.54
CA PRO A 47 11.97 -10.92 6.56
C PRO A 47 11.81 -9.40 6.47
N ASN A 48 11.83 -8.83 5.25
CA ASN A 48 11.69 -7.39 5.05
C ASN A 48 10.26 -6.91 5.33
N LEU A 49 9.23 -7.70 5.01
CA LEU A 49 7.85 -7.37 5.36
C LEU A 49 7.64 -7.39 6.89
N HIS A 50 8.24 -8.36 7.60
CA HIS A 50 8.23 -8.38 9.06
C HIS A 50 8.91 -7.14 9.64
N GLN A 51 10.10 -6.79 9.13
CA GLN A 51 10.83 -5.61 9.56
C GLN A 51 10.02 -4.33 9.33
N GLN A 52 9.35 -4.19 8.20
CA GLN A 52 8.51 -3.03 7.90
C GLN A 52 7.36 -2.88 8.92
N LEU A 53 6.70 -3.97 9.33
CA LEU A 53 5.70 -3.90 10.40
C LEU A 53 6.31 -3.44 11.73
N ASP A 54 7.48 -3.95 12.08
CA ASP A 54 8.18 -3.57 13.31
C ASP A 54 8.67 -2.10 13.26
N GLU A 55 8.94 -1.56 12.07
CA GLU A 55 9.25 -0.15 11.81
C GLU A 55 8.01 0.77 11.79
N GLY A 56 6.82 0.23 11.99
CA GLY A 56 5.58 0.99 12.08
C GLY A 56 4.84 1.20 10.75
N HIS A 57 5.08 0.35 9.75
CA HIS A 57 4.19 0.28 8.60
C HIS A 57 2.85 -0.32 9.00
N HIS A 58 1.77 0.31 8.60
CA HIS A 58 0.42 -0.22 8.69
C HIS A 58 -0.01 -0.75 7.33
N TYR A 59 -0.36 -2.02 7.28
CA TYR A 59 -0.84 -2.68 6.07
C TYR A 59 -2.35 -2.91 6.15
N TYR A 60 -3.03 -2.75 5.01
CA TYR A 60 -4.43 -3.12 4.83
C TYR A 60 -4.54 -3.99 3.58
N ILE A 61 -5.40 -5.01 3.64
CA ILE A 61 -5.69 -5.90 2.51
C ILE A 61 -7.16 -5.73 2.14
N ALA A 62 -7.41 -5.57 0.85
CA ALA A 62 -8.75 -5.60 0.28
C ALA A 62 -9.10 -7.03 -0.15
N TYR A 63 -10.27 -7.49 0.26
CA TYR A 63 -10.84 -8.78 -0.08
C TYR A 63 -12.10 -8.61 -0.92
N ASP A 64 -12.28 -9.43 -1.93
CA ASP A 64 -13.53 -9.51 -2.69
C ASP A 64 -14.32 -10.74 -2.27
N GLY A 65 -15.39 -10.53 -1.51
CA GLY A 65 -16.27 -11.60 -1.03
C GLY A 65 -17.08 -12.28 -2.14
N ASP A 66 -17.26 -11.63 -3.29
CA ASP A 66 -18.02 -12.17 -4.41
C ASP A 66 -17.13 -13.03 -5.34
N ALA A 67 -15.81 -12.88 -5.29
CA ALA A 67 -14.85 -13.60 -6.14
C ALA A 67 -14.71 -15.10 -5.80
N GLY A 68 -15.16 -15.53 -4.63
CA GLY A 68 -15.13 -16.93 -4.20
C GLY A 68 -16.12 -17.85 -4.92
N LEU A 69 -17.06 -17.31 -5.71
CA LEU A 69 -18.11 -18.07 -6.40
C LEU A 69 -17.85 -18.29 -7.90
N SER A 70 -16.82 -17.67 -8.46
CA SER A 70 -16.41 -17.85 -9.86
C SER A 70 -14.92 -18.14 -9.93
N GLY A 71 -14.56 -19.38 -10.25
CA GLY A 71 -13.19 -19.90 -10.28
C GLY A 71 -12.18 -18.97 -10.92
N CYS A 72 -11.39 -18.26 -10.13
CA CYS A 72 -10.18 -17.59 -10.57
C CYS A 72 -9.01 -18.56 -10.46
N THR A 73 -8.58 -19.09 -11.60
CA THR A 73 -7.30 -19.77 -11.72
C THR A 73 -6.19 -18.73 -11.87
N TYR A 74 -5.24 -18.71 -10.94
CA TYR A 74 -3.94 -18.11 -11.21
C TYR A 74 -3.21 -19.06 -12.19
N ALA A 75 -3.40 -18.84 -13.48
CA ALA A 75 -2.67 -19.57 -14.51
C ALA A 75 -1.39 -18.80 -14.85
N ASP A 76 -0.25 -19.22 -14.31
CA ASP A 76 0.92 -19.63 -15.07
C ASP A 76 1.95 -20.18 -14.06
N GLY A 77 2.01 -21.51 -13.95
CA GLY A 77 3.10 -22.19 -13.27
C GLY A 77 2.75 -23.17 -12.15
N CYS A 78 1.49 -23.35 -11.76
CA CYS A 78 1.08 -24.48 -10.91
C CYS A 78 0.18 -25.41 -11.71
N GLU A 79 0.68 -26.61 -12.02
CA GLU A 79 -0.15 -27.67 -12.59
C GLU A 79 -1.27 -28.05 -11.63
N ALA A 80 -2.50 -28.00 -12.11
CA ALA A 80 -3.72 -28.22 -11.39
C ALA A 80 -3.83 -29.68 -10.95
N ALA A 81 -3.87 -29.91 -9.62
CA ALA A 81 -4.65 -31.01 -9.08
C ALA A 81 -6.04 -30.45 -8.77
N GLY A 82 -7.04 -30.93 -9.50
CA GLY A 82 -8.41 -30.44 -9.54
C GLY A 82 -9.08 -30.32 -8.18
N SER A 83 -9.24 -29.11 -7.76
CA SER A 83 -10.31 -28.54 -6.92
C SER A 83 -9.94 -27.07 -6.67
N GLY A 84 -10.76 -26.13 -7.17
CA GLY A 84 -10.51 -24.68 -7.14
C GLY A 84 -10.54 -24.11 -5.72
N GLN A 85 -9.48 -24.32 -4.99
CA GLN A 85 -9.28 -23.78 -3.67
C GLN A 85 -7.84 -23.26 -3.61
N MET A 86 -7.66 -21.95 -3.47
CA MET A 86 -6.38 -21.43 -3.01
C MET A 86 -6.20 -21.88 -1.57
N CYS A 87 -5.48 -22.98 -1.40
CA CYS A 87 -4.99 -23.40 -0.11
C CYS A 87 -3.84 -22.48 0.32
N GLY A 88 -4.11 -21.57 1.29
CA GLY A 88 -3.07 -21.32 2.27
C GLY A 88 -2.61 -22.70 2.80
N ARG A 89 -1.34 -22.86 3.06
CA ARG A 89 -0.75 -24.15 3.48
C ARG A 89 -1.45 -24.83 4.66
N ASP A 90 -2.43 -24.19 5.30
CA ASP A 90 -3.13 -24.65 6.50
C ASP A 90 -4.65 -24.82 6.33
N GLY A 91 -5.16 -24.86 5.11
CA GLY A 91 -6.57 -25.27 4.86
C GLY A 91 -7.63 -24.28 5.36
N GLN A 92 -7.28 -23.07 5.76
CA GLN A 92 -8.24 -22.02 6.09
C GLN A 92 -8.59 -21.22 4.82
N SER A 93 -9.77 -21.48 4.25
CA SER A 93 -10.38 -20.50 3.34
C SER A 93 -10.59 -19.22 4.15
N SER A 94 -10.03 -18.10 3.67
CA SER A 94 -10.27 -16.79 4.27
C SER A 94 -11.79 -16.59 4.35
N ALA A 95 -12.32 -16.35 5.54
CA ALA A 95 -13.73 -16.05 5.76
C ALA A 95 -14.19 -14.78 5.02
N TYR A 96 -13.24 -14.04 4.45
CA TYR A 96 -13.41 -12.69 3.87
C TYR A 96 -13.43 -12.67 2.34
N GLY A 97 -13.18 -13.79 1.66
CA GLY A 97 -13.09 -13.86 0.19
C GLY A 97 -11.67 -13.82 -0.35
N MET A 98 -11.52 -13.45 -1.64
CA MET A 98 -10.22 -13.44 -2.34
C MET A 98 -9.48 -12.13 -2.12
N PRO A 99 -8.19 -12.14 -1.73
CA PRO A 99 -7.40 -10.92 -1.63
C PRO A 99 -7.22 -10.31 -3.03
N CYS A 100 -7.57 -9.03 -3.16
CA CYS A 100 -7.62 -8.34 -4.45
C CYS A 100 -6.78 -7.05 -4.52
N GLY A 101 -6.18 -6.65 -3.40
CA GLY A 101 -5.26 -5.51 -3.34
C GLY A 101 -4.75 -5.26 -1.93
N TYR A 102 -3.74 -4.43 -1.80
CA TYR A 102 -3.18 -4.03 -0.51
C TYR A 102 -2.61 -2.62 -0.54
N VAL A 103 -2.48 -2.03 0.63
CA VAL A 103 -1.86 -0.72 0.84
C VAL A 103 -0.98 -0.74 2.08
N SER A 104 0.09 0.05 2.08
CA SER A 104 0.96 0.26 3.24
C SER A 104 1.21 1.74 3.45
N VAL A 105 0.99 2.22 4.67
CA VAL A 105 1.24 3.59 5.11
C VAL A 105 2.06 3.59 6.39
N GLN A 106 2.95 4.59 6.53
CA GLN A 106 3.77 4.78 7.71
C GLN A 106 3.82 6.26 8.08
N ARG A 107 3.73 6.57 9.37
CA ARG A 107 3.96 7.93 9.86
C ARG A 107 5.45 8.24 9.86
N GLN A 108 5.85 9.34 9.21
CA GLN A 108 7.26 9.77 9.14
C GLN A 108 7.65 10.77 10.24
N GLY A 109 6.65 11.44 10.83
CA GLY A 109 6.88 12.46 11.84
C GLY A 109 6.22 13.78 11.47
N THR A 110 6.73 14.87 12.03
CA THR A 110 6.25 16.23 11.76
C THR A 110 7.36 17.02 11.07
N ASP A 111 7.02 17.68 9.96
CA ASP A 111 7.97 18.51 9.22
C ASP A 111 8.25 19.85 9.93
N GLN A 112 9.15 20.65 9.33
CA GLN A 112 9.54 21.97 9.88
C GLN A 112 8.40 22.99 9.91
N ASP A 113 7.34 22.77 9.15
CA ASP A 113 6.15 23.62 9.07
C ASP A 113 5.04 23.14 10.02
N GLY A 114 5.31 22.10 10.83
CA GLY A 114 4.36 21.53 11.78
C GLY A 114 3.33 20.60 11.13
N ILE A 115 3.56 20.15 9.89
CA ILE A 115 2.68 19.23 9.16
C ILE A 115 3.06 17.80 9.53
N GLU A 116 2.08 17.01 9.94
CA GLU A 116 2.28 15.57 10.16
C GLU A 116 2.37 14.83 8.82
N VAL A 117 3.53 14.20 8.55
CA VAL A 117 3.79 13.52 7.27
C VAL A 117 3.59 12.01 7.42
N PHE A 118 2.80 11.46 6.51
CA PHE A 118 2.57 10.04 6.33
C PHE A 118 3.04 9.60 4.96
N HIS A 119 3.84 8.54 4.89
CA HIS A 119 4.30 8.00 3.61
C HIS A 119 3.47 6.79 3.20
N LEU A 120 2.84 6.87 2.04
CA LEU A 120 2.17 5.79 1.36
C LEU A 120 3.22 4.98 0.57
N HIS A 121 3.71 3.89 1.18
CA HIS A 121 4.79 3.09 0.58
C HIS A 121 4.33 2.20 -0.57
N LYS A 122 3.11 1.66 -0.45
CA LYS A 122 2.56 0.68 -1.39
C LYS A 122 1.06 0.89 -1.53
N ILE A 123 0.58 0.84 -2.77
CA ILE A 123 -0.84 0.64 -3.10
C ILE A 123 -0.91 -0.14 -4.40
N TYR A 124 -1.44 -1.34 -4.33
CA TYR A 124 -1.53 -2.23 -5.46
C TYR A 124 -2.88 -2.94 -5.49
N VAL A 125 -3.40 -3.09 -6.70
CA VAL A 125 -4.64 -3.82 -6.97
C VAL A 125 -4.34 -4.90 -7.98
N MET A 126 -4.78 -6.12 -7.69
CA MET A 126 -4.60 -7.27 -8.58
C MET A 126 -5.16 -6.95 -9.98
N PRO A 127 -4.49 -7.35 -11.06
CA PRO A 127 -4.87 -6.97 -12.43
C PRO A 127 -6.34 -7.21 -12.75
N GLN A 128 -6.89 -8.35 -12.32
CA GLN A 128 -8.29 -8.71 -12.54
C GLN A 128 -9.31 -7.87 -11.76
N SER A 129 -8.86 -7.15 -10.72
CA SER A 129 -9.70 -6.31 -9.85
C SER A 129 -9.50 -4.81 -10.10
N GLN A 130 -8.65 -4.46 -11.08
CA GLN A 130 -8.47 -3.07 -11.50
C GLN A 130 -9.73 -2.54 -12.21
N GLY A 131 -9.91 -1.21 -12.19
CA GLY A 131 -11.09 -0.57 -12.78
C GLY A 131 -12.39 -0.71 -11.98
N GLN A 132 -12.38 -1.42 -10.85
CA GLN A 132 -13.54 -1.69 -10.00
C GLN A 132 -13.59 -0.81 -8.73
N GLY A 133 -12.78 0.25 -8.68
CA GLY A 133 -12.76 1.19 -7.54
C GLY A 133 -11.96 0.72 -6.32
N VAL A 134 -11.32 -0.47 -6.35
CA VAL A 134 -10.54 -1.02 -5.22
C VAL A 134 -9.42 -0.07 -4.78
N GLY A 135 -8.67 0.50 -5.75
CA GLY A 135 -7.59 1.44 -5.45
C GLY A 135 -8.08 2.71 -4.72
N MET A 136 -9.23 3.23 -5.11
CA MET A 136 -9.86 4.38 -4.42
C MET A 136 -10.24 4.03 -2.99
N ARG A 137 -10.80 2.85 -2.74
CA ARG A 137 -11.19 2.40 -1.41
C ARG A 137 -9.96 2.19 -0.51
N LEU A 138 -8.90 1.57 -1.04
CA LEU A 138 -7.62 1.45 -0.32
C LEU A 138 -7.03 2.82 0.03
N PHE A 139 -7.07 3.78 -0.90
CA PHE A 139 -6.60 5.13 -0.63
C PHE A 139 -7.47 5.86 0.41
N GLN A 140 -8.78 5.68 0.36
CA GLN A 140 -9.69 6.23 1.38
C GLN A 140 -9.38 5.64 2.77
N THR A 141 -9.06 4.36 2.87
CA THR A 141 -8.63 3.72 4.12
C THR A 141 -7.37 4.38 4.69
N VAL A 142 -6.42 4.78 3.82
CA VAL A 142 -5.23 5.55 4.25
C VAL A 142 -5.62 6.92 4.80
N ILE A 143 -6.52 7.64 4.13
CA ILE A 143 -7.02 8.94 4.62
C ILE A 143 -7.67 8.78 6.01
N ASP A 144 -8.49 7.76 6.18
CA ASP A 144 -9.20 7.50 7.45
C ASP A 144 -8.21 7.09 8.55
N HIS A 145 -7.18 6.31 8.22
CA HIS A 145 -6.06 6.00 9.13
C HIS A 145 -5.36 7.28 9.60
N VAL A 146 -4.95 8.15 8.66
CA VAL A 146 -4.27 9.42 8.98
C VAL A 146 -5.13 10.28 9.88
N ARG A 147 -6.43 10.40 9.61
CA ARG A 147 -7.37 11.16 10.43
C ARG A 147 -7.49 10.59 11.85
N SER A 148 -7.61 9.27 11.98
CA SER A 148 -7.73 8.61 13.29
C SER A 148 -6.50 8.80 14.17
N VAL A 149 -5.29 8.78 13.58
CA VAL A 149 -4.04 9.03 14.30
C VAL A 149 -3.98 10.48 14.79
N LYS A 150 -4.41 11.45 13.97
CA LYS A 150 -4.51 12.87 14.36
C LYS A 150 -5.46 13.07 15.53
N ASP A 151 -6.69 12.56 15.45
CA ASP A 151 -7.71 12.73 16.46
C ASP A 151 -7.30 12.15 17.81
N SER A 152 -6.64 10.99 17.81
CA SER A 152 -6.10 10.35 19.01
C SER A 152 -5.06 11.22 19.73
N ARG A 153 -4.28 12.02 19.01
CA ARG A 153 -3.23 12.90 19.55
C ARG A 153 -3.79 14.21 20.08
N VAL A 154 -4.79 14.77 19.41
CA VAL A 154 -5.50 15.97 19.91
C VAL A 154 -6.14 15.65 21.26
N ALA A 155 -6.74 14.48 21.43
CA ALA A 155 -7.33 14.05 22.69
C ALA A 155 -6.32 13.90 23.84
N VAL A 156 -5.08 13.51 23.56
CA VAL A 156 -4.00 13.40 24.56
C VAL A 156 -3.42 14.77 24.93
N SER A 157 -3.34 15.71 23.98
CA SER A 157 -2.81 17.06 24.22
C SER A 157 -3.77 17.96 24.99
N SER A 158 -5.08 17.72 24.94
CA SER A 158 -6.09 18.54 25.63
C SER A 158 -6.16 18.34 27.15
N ASN A 159 -5.37 17.43 27.72
CA ASN A 159 -5.25 17.23 29.19
C ASN A 159 -4.19 18.11 29.87
N SER A 160 -3.49 18.99 29.16
CA SER A 160 -2.54 19.94 29.70
C SER A 160 -2.90 21.35 29.25
N ASP A 161 -3.48 22.14 30.16
CA ASP A 161 -3.71 23.58 30.15
C ASP A 161 -4.25 24.26 28.88
N ALA A 162 -5.43 24.86 29.05
CA ALA A 162 -6.15 25.67 28.09
C ALA A 162 -5.28 26.79 27.51
N VAL A 163 -4.76 26.61 26.31
CA VAL A 163 -4.29 27.67 25.44
C VAL A 163 -5.33 27.83 24.33
N SER A 164 -5.82 29.06 24.19
CA SER A 164 -6.85 29.52 23.27
C SER A 164 -6.75 28.86 21.88
N ALA A 165 -7.81 28.17 21.50
CA ALA A 165 -8.02 27.62 20.17
C ALA A 165 -8.07 28.73 19.12
N SER A 166 -6.93 29.08 18.52
CA SER A 166 -6.88 29.73 17.22
C SER A 166 -6.72 28.65 16.16
N ASP A 167 -7.71 28.46 15.38
CA ASP A 167 -7.92 27.94 14.02
C ASP A 167 -6.78 27.19 13.27
N SER A 168 -5.93 26.45 13.97
CA SER A 168 -4.92 25.57 13.37
C SER A 168 -5.14 24.12 13.80
N GLN A 169 -6.10 23.47 13.17
CA GLN A 169 -6.09 21.99 13.18
C GLN A 169 -4.72 21.51 12.68
N PRO A 170 -4.09 20.54 13.35
CA PRO A 170 -2.82 20.01 12.89
C PRO A 170 -3.00 19.50 11.45
N LYS A 171 -2.29 20.12 10.51
CA LYS A 171 -2.30 19.74 9.12
C LYS A 171 -1.61 18.37 8.98
N ALA A 172 -2.13 17.51 8.14
CA ALA A 172 -1.46 16.27 7.75
C ALA A 172 -1.22 16.25 6.25
N ARG A 173 -0.20 15.50 5.83
CA ARG A 173 0.17 15.29 4.44
C ARG A 173 0.42 13.83 4.21
N ILE A 174 -0.15 13.30 3.12
CA ILE A 174 0.21 11.99 2.58
C ILE A 174 1.18 12.22 1.45
N GLU A 175 2.35 11.60 1.51
CA GLU A 175 3.36 11.61 0.45
C GLU A 175 3.58 10.20 -0.08
N LEU A 176 4.00 10.09 -1.33
CA LEU A 176 4.39 8.83 -1.96
C LEU A 176 5.48 9.05 -3.01
N ASN A 177 6.24 7.99 -3.27
CA ASN A 177 7.13 7.89 -4.41
C ASN A 177 6.49 7.02 -5.49
N VAL A 178 6.51 7.48 -6.73
CA VAL A 178 6.00 6.72 -7.88
C VAL A 178 6.94 6.88 -9.07
N ASN A 179 7.30 5.76 -9.71
CA ASN A 179 8.13 5.81 -10.89
C ASN A 179 7.49 6.69 -11.98
N LYS A 180 8.27 7.57 -12.60
CA LYS A 180 7.82 8.54 -13.62
C LYS A 180 7.08 7.89 -14.80
N HIS A 181 7.39 6.63 -15.10
CA HIS A 181 6.78 5.85 -16.20
C HIS A 181 5.62 4.96 -15.74
N ASN A 182 5.28 4.97 -14.45
CA ASN A 182 4.16 4.19 -13.94
C ASN A 182 2.83 4.86 -14.29
N SER A 183 1.91 4.10 -14.89
CA SER A 183 0.55 4.57 -15.22
C SER A 183 -0.26 5.05 -14.02
N ALA A 184 0.10 4.62 -12.79
CA ALA A 184 -0.53 5.05 -11.55
C ALA A 184 -0.37 6.55 -11.27
N VAL A 185 0.57 7.26 -11.92
CA VAL A 185 0.69 8.73 -11.82
C VAL A 185 -0.63 9.42 -12.19
N ALA A 186 -1.33 8.91 -13.22
CA ALA A 186 -2.63 9.46 -13.63
C ALA A 186 -3.71 9.25 -12.53
N PHE A 187 -3.71 8.08 -11.87
CA PHE A 187 -4.60 7.80 -10.74
C PHE A 187 -4.33 8.76 -9.59
N TYR A 188 -3.08 8.97 -9.19
CA TYR A 188 -2.73 9.88 -8.10
C TYR A 188 -3.13 11.32 -8.39
N LYS A 189 -2.92 11.81 -9.61
CA LYS A 189 -3.40 13.13 -10.04
C LYS A 189 -4.93 13.23 -9.97
N HIS A 190 -5.65 12.19 -10.38
CA HIS A 190 -7.11 12.14 -10.36
C HIS A 190 -7.68 12.25 -8.92
N ILE A 191 -7.01 11.65 -7.94
CA ILE A 191 -7.41 11.73 -6.53
C ILE A 191 -6.91 12.99 -5.80
N GLY A 192 -6.31 13.94 -6.55
CA GLY A 192 -5.93 15.26 -6.04
C GLY A 192 -4.48 15.38 -5.55
N MET A 193 -3.65 14.36 -5.72
CA MET A 193 -2.23 14.47 -5.40
C MET A 193 -1.50 15.34 -6.44
N ARG A 194 -0.56 16.15 -5.97
CA ARG A 194 0.32 16.95 -6.83
C ARG A 194 1.76 16.45 -6.77
N ILE A 195 2.51 16.60 -7.85
CA ILE A 195 3.96 16.38 -7.84
C ILE A 195 4.59 17.54 -7.07
N ILE A 196 5.37 17.23 -6.06
CA ILE A 196 6.11 18.21 -5.26
C ILE A 196 7.60 18.19 -5.54
N HIS A 197 8.12 17.05 -5.99
CA HIS A 197 9.53 16.88 -6.33
C HIS A 197 9.72 15.75 -7.35
N GLU A 198 10.86 15.79 -8.05
CA GLU A 198 11.35 14.71 -8.92
C GLU A 198 12.74 14.30 -8.44
N GLU A 199 12.98 13.00 -8.35
CA GLU A 199 14.26 12.50 -7.89
C GLU A 199 14.67 11.25 -8.66
N ASP A 200 15.96 11.23 -9.02
CA ASP A 200 16.64 10.04 -9.53
C ASP A 200 17.67 9.63 -8.51
N TYR A 201 17.51 8.47 -7.88
CA TYR A 201 18.40 8.04 -6.80
C TYR A 201 18.82 6.58 -6.91
N PRO A 202 20.06 6.25 -6.48
CA PRO A 202 20.57 4.89 -6.48
C PRO A 202 19.87 4.06 -5.38
N ILE A 203 19.53 2.81 -5.72
CA ILE A 203 18.91 1.86 -4.79
C ILE A 203 19.83 0.68 -4.44
N GLY A 204 21.09 0.70 -4.88
CA GLY A 204 22.03 -0.38 -4.72
C GLY A 204 22.21 -1.21 -5.99
N ASN A 205 23.23 -2.06 -6.02
CA ASN A 205 23.56 -2.95 -7.15
C ASN A 205 23.68 -2.26 -8.53
N GLY A 206 23.98 -0.96 -8.56
CA GLY A 206 24.01 -0.17 -9.79
C GLY A 206 22.66 0.21 -10.35
N PHE A 207 21.56 -0.10 -9.65
CA PHE A 207 20.21 0.28 -10.07
C PHE A 207 19.80 1.65 -9.55
N TYR A 208 18.91 2.30 -10.31
CA TYR A 208 18.35 3.60 -10.00
C TYR A 208 16.84 3.57 -10.05
N LYS A 209 16.19 4.41 -9.24
CA LYS A 209 14.80 4.79 -9.36
C LYS A 209 14.69 6.20 -9.90
N ALA A 210 13.75 6.43 -10.81
CA ALA A 210 13.39 7.72 -11.35
C ALA A 210 11.94 8.00 -10.93
N ASP A 211 11.76 8.67 -9.82
CA ASP A 211 10.46 8.80 -9.17
C ASP A 211 9.97 10.26 -9.16
N TYR A 212 8.65 10.43 -9.22
CA TYR A 212 7.96 11.59 -8.69
C TYR A 212 7.68 11.38 -7.20
N ILE A 213 7.90 12.42 -6.41
CA ILE A 213 7.34 12.53 -5.07
C ILE A 213 6.03 13.30 -5.21
N MET A 214 4.93 12.67 -4.82
CA MET A 214 3.60 13.27 -4.90
C MET A 214 3.02 13.45 -3.49
N ALA A 215 2.21 14.48 -3.31
CA ALA A 215 1.63 14.81 -2.00
C ALA A 215 0.15 15.19 -2.10
N LEU A 216 -0.59 14.87 -1.04
CA LEU A 216 -1.95 15.33 -0.76
C LEU A 216 -1.99 15.91 0.66
N ASP A 217 -2.38 17.18 0.79
CA ASP A 217 -2.63 17.81 2.09
C ASP A 217 -4.07 17.50 2.57
N LEU A 218 -4.23 17.21 3.89
CA LEU A 218 -5.49 16.84 4.55
C LEU A 218 -5.88 17.86 5.62
#